data_8a9e41bddbc99a7a53e0bb614642f16c
#
_entry.id   8a9e41bddbc99a7a53e0bb614642f16c
#
_cell.length_a   1.000
_cell.length_b   1.000
_cell.length_c   1.000
_cell.angle_alpha   90.00
_cell.angle_beta   90.00
_cell.angle_gamma   90.00
#
_symmetry.space_group_name_H-M   'P 1'
#
loop_
_entity.id
_entity.type
_entity.pdbx_description
1 polymer ?
#
loop_
_entity_poly.entity_id
_entity_poly.type
_entity_poly.pdbx_seq_one_letter_code
_entity_poly.pdbx_strand_id
1 'polypeptide(L)'
;MHLRRLPIVALSCVATALLVVLACAQGDGSGEGKGTPLLTPNDSELARSAPDSFRVDLQTSRGPITLVAHRAWAPHGVDRFYYLTKHGYYDSTYFFRVIENFVAQFGISGSPSISAAWQNRRIPDDPVRHPNTRGTVAFASEGPNSRSVQLFINLRDNPKLDTFGGGFPPIAEVTSGLNVAESLYDGYGEGAPSGLGPRQELIMDQGNAYLRRYFPQLDLVQRATISQEWR
;
A
#
# COMPACT_ATOMS: atom_id res chain seq x y z
N MET A 1 -55.22 -37.66 -58.03
CA MET A 1 -56.61 -37.39 -57.74
C MET A 1 -56.67 -36.16 -56.87
N HIS A 2 -57.43 -35.19 -57.32
CA HIS A 2 -57.78 -33.88 -56.68
C HIS A 2 -56.73 -33.01 -55.95
N LEU A 3 -56.07 -32.17 -56.75
CA LEU A 3 -55.46 -30.92 -56.30
C LEU A 3 -56.55 -29.94 -55.85
N ARG A 4 -56.47 -29.40 -54.65
CA ARG A 4 -57.20 -28.19 -54.28
C ARG A 4 -56.19 -27.06 -54.10
N ARG A 5 -56.33 -26.05 -54.94
CA ARG A 5 -55.60 -24.77 -54.86
C ARG A 5 -56.23 -23.91 -53.73
N LEU A 6 -55.43 -23.31 -52.91
CA LEU A 6 -55.79 -22.27 -51.93
C LEU A 6 -55.31 -20.90 -52.44
N PRO A 7 -56.04 -19.82 -52.17
CA PRO A 7 -55.78 -18.52 -52.75
C PRO A 7 -54.70 -17.74 -51.94
N ILE A 8 -53.95 -16.96 -52.70
CA ILE A 8 -52.98 -16.01 -52.20
C ILE A 8 -53.72 -14.78 -51.67
N VAL A 9 -53.57 -14.49 -50.33
CA VAL A 9 -54.02 -13.24 -49.76
C VAL A 9 -52.81 -12.33 -49.69
N ALA A 10 -52.86 -11.25 -50.47
CA ALA A 10 -51.86 -10.18 -50.40
C ALA A 10 -52.08 -9.32 -49.14
N LEU A 11 -51.14 -9.34 -48.24
CA LEU A 11 -51.14 -8.43 -47.05
C LEU A 11 -50.17 -7.27 -47.31
N SER A 12 -50.76 -6.12 -47.47
CA SER A 12 -50.08 -4.83 -47.68
C SER A 12 -49.39 -4.43 -46.33
N CYS A 13 -48.08 -4.46 -46.27
CA CYS A 13 -47.32 -3.86 -45.11
C CYS A 13 -47.04 -2.39 -45.36
N VAL A 14 -47.70 -1.54 -44.61
CA VAL A 14 -47.39 -0.12 -44.47
C VAL A 14 -46.08 0.01 -43.66
N ALA A 15 -45.04 0.46 -44.32
CA ALA A 15 -43.75 0.75 -43.67
C ALA A 15 -43.82 2.12 -42.99
N THR A 16 -43.95 2.12 -41.68
CA THR A 16 -43.80 3.35 -40.85
C THR A 16 -42.32 3.54 -40.60
N ALA A 17 -41.72 4.52 -41.27
CA ALA A 17 -40.34 4.94 -41.04
C ALA A 17 -40.26 5.69 -39.72
N LEU A 18 -39.66 5.06 -38.69
CA LEU A 18 -39.30 5.71 -37.43
C LEU A 18 -37.93 6.39 -37.59
N LEU A 19 -37.89 7.70 -37.74
CA LEU A 19 -36.69 8.49 -37.73
C LEU A 19 -36.15 8.52 -36.30
N VAL A 20 -35.13 7.71 -36.00
CA VAL A 20 -34.33 7.85 -34.77
C VAL A 20 -33.32 8.96 -35.01
N VAL A 21 -33.60 10.13 -34.43
CA VAL A 21 -32.62 11.23 -34.33
C VAL A 21 -31.57 10.83 -33.31
N LEU A 22 -30.41 10.38 -33.78
CA LEU A 22 -29.23 10.13 -32.95
C LEU A 22 -28.61 11.48 -32.61
N ALA A 23 -28.96 12.04 -31.45
CA ALA A 23 -28.28 13.19 -30.91
C ALA A 23 -26.86 12.76 -30.47
N CYS A 24 -25.86 13.04 -31.30
CA CYS A 24 -24.47 13.01 -30.88
C CYS A 24 -24.26 14.08 -29.83
N ALA A 25 -24.33 13.71 -28.56
CA ALA A 25 -23.75 14.51 -27.50
C ALA A 25 -22.22 14.47 -27.68
N GLN A 26 -21.66 15.50 -28.28
CA GLN A 26 -20.23 15.79 -28.20
C GLN A 26 -19.94 16.17 -26.76
N GLY A 27 -19.56 15.17 -25.95
CA GLY A 27 -18.93 15.38 -24.69
C GLY A 27 -17.47 15.80 -24.96
N ASP A 28 -17.17 17.10 -24.89
CA ASP A 28 -15.82 17.59 -24.71
C ASP A 28 -15.30 17.05 -23.37
N GLY A 29 -14.74 15.87 -23.43
CA GLY A 29 -14.05 15.23 -22.34
C GLY A 29 -12.56 15.14 -22.65
N SER A 30 -11.85 16.26 -22.67
CA SER A 30 -10.41 16.28 -22.41
C SER A 30 -10.17 15.94 -20.95
N GLY A 31 -10.56 14.74 -20.56
CA GLY A 31 -10.12 14.07 -19.34
C GLY A 31 -8.68 13.65 -19.58
N GLU A 32 -7.71 14.53 -19.27
CA GLU A 32 -6.37 14.09 -18.94
C GLU A 32 -6.54 12.98 -17.93
N GLY A 33 -6.22 11.75 -18.34
CA GLY A 33 -6.18 10.58 -17.47
C GLY A 33 -5.17 10.87 -16.37
N LYS A 34 -5.62 11.45 -15.26
CA LYS A 34 -4.81 11.56 -14.04
C LYS A 34 -4.52 10.13 -13.62
N GLY A 35 -3.33 9.64 -13.99
CA GLY A 35 -2.82 8.37 -13.50
C GLY A 35 -2.98 8.34 -11.98
N THR A 36 -3.26 7.15 -11.41
CA THR A 36 -3.35 7.08 -9.94
C THR A 36 -2.03 7.58 -9.35
N PRO A 37 -2.05 8.41 -8.29
CA PRO A 37 -0.83 8.99 -7.70
C PRO A 37 0.23 7.96 -7.33
N LEU A 38 -0.14 6.70 -7.17
CA LEU A 38 0.78 5.60 -6.88
C LEU A 38 1.48 5.05 -8.13
N LEU A 39 0.87 5.12 -9.31
CA LEU A 39 1.50 4.67 -10.56
C LEU A 39 2.34 5.77 -11.22
N THR A 40 1.89 7.01 -11.11
CA THR A 40 2.58 8.19 -11.61
C THR A 40 2.73 9.23 -10.50
N PRO A 41 3.66 9.01 -9.54
CA PRO A 41 3.85 9.91 -8.41
C PRO A 41 4.18 11.33 -8.87
N ASN A 42 3.51 12.31 -8.28
CA ASN A 42 3.73 13.73 -8.57
C ASN A 42 4.93 14.24 -7.75
N ASP A 43 6.03 14.55 -8.43
CA ASP A 43 7.27 14.97 -7.77
C ASP A 43 7.11 16.29 -7.00
N SER A 44 6.24 17.20 -7.44
CA SER A 44 5.96 18.45 -6.70
C SER A 44 5.16 18.21 -5.42
N GLU A 45 4.32 17.19 -5.37
CA GLU A 45 3.62 16.78 -4.14
C GLU A 45 4.56 15.97 -3.23
N LEU A 46 5.41 15.10 -3.78
CA LEU A 46 6.44 14.38 -3.03
C LEU A 46 7.45 15.30 -2.33
N ALA A 47 7.70 16.48 -2.89
CA ALA A 47 8.59 17.49 -2.31
C ALA A 47 7.94 18.31 -1.18
N ARG A 48 6.64 18.13 -0.91
CA ARG A 48 5.96 18.85 0.17
C ARG A 48 6.26 18.22 1.52
N SER A 49 6.50 19.10 2.51
CA SER A 49 6.63 18.65 3.89
C SER A 49 5.30 18.14 4.43
N ALA A 50 5.36 17.06 5.19
CA ALA A 50 4.26 16.60 6.03
C ALA A 50 3.97 17.62 7.16
N PRO A 51 2.80 17.53 7.83
CA PRO A 51 2.57 18.18 9.11
C PRO A 51 3.66 17.82 10.15
N ASP A 52 3.82 18.66 11.18
CA ASP A 52 4.80 18.40 12.26
C ASP A 52 4.56 17.05 12.94
N SER A 53 3.28 16.68 13.09
CA SER A 53 2.85 15.36 13.53
C SER A 53 1.53 14.99 12.85
N PHE A 54 1.28 13.70 12.70
CA PHE A 54 -0.02 13.20 12.24
C PHE A 54 -0.30 11.79 12.77
N ARG A 55 -1.59 11.50 12.94
CA ARG A 55 -2.06 10.17 13.34
C ARG A 55 -2.41 9.34 12.12
N VAL A 56 -1.99 8.08 12.16
CA VAL A 56 -2.37 7.07 11.17
C VAL A 56 -3.06 5.91 11.88
N ASP A 57 -4.27 5.59 11.44
CA ASP A 57 -5.01 4.42 11.89
C ASP A 57 -4.84 3.30 10.87
N LEU A 58 -4.21 2.20 11.30
CA LEU A 58 -4.08 0.97 10.54
C LEU A 58 -5.21 0.02 10.96
N GLN A 59 -6.13 -0.27 10.05
CA GLN A 59 -7.07 -1.38 10.21
C GLN A 59 -6.37 -2.65 9.74
N THR A 60 -6.04 -3.55 10.65
CA THR A 60 -5.38 -4.81 10.31
C THR A 60 -6.33 -6.00 10.43
N SER A 61 -5.92 -7.16 9.88
CA SER A 61 -6.67 -8.43 10.03
C SER A 61 -6.77 -8.90 11.49
N ARG A 62 -5.91 -8.40 12.40
CA ARG A 62 -5.89 -8.74 13.84
C ARG A 62 -6.56 -7.68 14.72
N GLY A 63 -6.87 -6.50 14.17
CA GLY A 63 -7.44 -5.39 14.90
C GLY A 63 -6.76 -4.06 14.57
N PRO A 64 -7.20 -2.95 15.19
CA PRO A 64 -6.65 -1.64 14.91
C PRO A 64 -5.30 -1.41 15.60
N ILE A 65 -4.39 -0.70 14.87
CA ILE A 65 -3.15 -0.15 15.42
C ILE A 65 -3.15 1.34 15.09
N THR A 66 -2.90 2.19 16.08
CA THR A 66 -2.79 3.65 15.89
C THR A 66 -1.34 4.09 16.03
N LEU A 67 -0.86 4.81 15.02
CA LEU A 67 0.48 5.40 14.99
C LEU A 67 0.39 6.93 15.12
N VAL A 68 1.40 7.54 15.73
CA VAL A 68 1.65 8.99 15.63
C VAL A 68 3.03 9.19 15.02
N ALA A 69 3.07 9.85 13.87
CA ALA A 69 4.31 10.21 13.19
C ALA A 69 4.82 11.58 13.67
N HIS A 70 6.16 11.72 13.80
CA HIS A 70 6.81 12.92 14.28
C HIS A 70 7.87 13.40 13.28
N ARG A 71 7.56 14.47 12.54
CA ARG A 71 8.45 14.97 11.50
C ARG A 71 9.84 15.36 12.01
N ALA A 72 9.93 15.85 13.24
CA ALA A 72 11.18 16.21 13.88
C ALA A 72 12.15 15.02 14.09
N TRP A 73 11.63 13.78 14.13
CA TRP A 73 12.47 12.58 14.33
C TRP A 73 13.26 12.22 13.06
N ALA A 74 12.58 12.22 11.90
CA ALA A 74 13.16 11.83 10.61
C ALA A 74 12.39 12.50 9.45
N PRO A 75 12.70 13.77 9.11
CA PRO A 75 11.93 14.56 8.16
C PRO A 75 11.71 13.88 6.81
N HIS A 76 12.75 13.33 6.18
CA HIS A 76 12.62 12.66 4.87
C HIS A 76 11.74 11.41 4.95
N GLY A 77 11.91 10.62 6.01
CA GLY A 77 11.09 9.44 6.25
C GLY A 77 9.62 9.80 6.49
N VAL A 78 9.37 10.80 7.34
CA VAL A 78 8.00 11.21 7.69
C VAL A 78 7.28 11.84 6.50
N ASP A 79 7.96 12.67 5.69
CA ASP A 79 7.39 13.25 4.46
C ASP A 79 7.00 12.14 3.47
N ARG A 80 7.85 11.09 3.31
CA ARG A 80 7.56 9.91 2.50
C ARG A 80 6.38 9.10 3.05
N PHE A 81 6.36 8.84 4.35
CA PHE A 81 5.28 8.10 5.01
C PHE A 81 3.93 8.80 4.87
N TYR A 82 3.92 10.13 5.04
CA TYR A 82 2.73 10.95 4.85
C TYR A 82 2.16 10.82 3.42
N TYR A 83 3.01 11.01 2.40
CA TYR A 83 2.60 10.88 1.01
C TYR A 83 2.02 9.50 0.71
N LEU A 84 2.73 8.44 1.09
CA LEU A 84 2.31 7.06 0.82
C LEU A 84 0.98 6.73 1.51
N THR A 85 0.83 7.11 2.78
CA THR A 85 -0.42 6.87 3.52
C THR A 85 -1.58 7.66 2.94
N LYS A 86 -1.37 8.93 2.62
CA LYS A 86 -2.39 9.80 2.02
C LYS A 86 -2.96 9.25 0.71
N HIS A 87 -2.14 8.57 -0.07
CA HIS A 87 -2.54 7.98 -1.35
C HIS A 87 -2.89 6.48 -1.25
N GLY A 88 -3.03 5.92 -0.04
CA GLY A 88 -3.48 4.55 0.18
C GLY A 88 -2.44 3.48 -0.19
N TYR A 89 -1.16 3.83 -0.21
CA TYR A 89 -0.10 2.88 -0.59
C TYR A 89 -0.07 1.64 0.31
N TYR A 90 -0.32 1.82 1.61
CA TYR A 90 -0.26 0.73 2.58
C TYR A 90 -1.52 -0.13 2.65
N ASP A 91 -2.57 0.23 1.91
CA ASP A 91 -3.79 -0.57 1.85
C ASP A 91 -3.50 -1.94 1.24
N SER A 92 -4.01 -2.98 1.87
CA SER A 92 -3.81 -4.37 1.46
C SER A 92 -2.35 -4.85 1.44
N THR A 93 -1.43 -4.19 2.17
CA THR A 93 -0.06 -4.69 2.36
C THR A 93 0.01 -5.71 3.49
N TYR A 94 0.80 -6.77 3.29
CA TYR A 94 0.96 -7.83 4.27
C TYR A 94 2.13 -7.55 5.22
N PHE A 95 2.01 -8.04 6.47
CA PHE A 95 3.14 -8.21 7.37
C PHE A 95 3.90 -9.46 6.94
N PHE A 96 4.75 -9.31 5.95
CA PHE A 96 5.40 -10.44 5.27
C PHE A 96 6.59 -11.02 6.03
N ARG A 97 7.08 -10.32 7.05
CA ARG A 97 8.16 -10.76 7.94
C ARG A 97 7.85 -10.31 9.35
N VAL A 98 7.45 -11.26 10.20
CA VAL A 98 7.22 -11.03 11.62
C VAL A 98 8.16 -11.95 12.40
N ILE A 99 9.00 -11.35 13.23
CA ILE A 99 9.95 -12.08 14.08
C ILE A 99 9.62 -11.73 15.52
N GLU A 100 9.18 -12.71 16.28
CA GLU A 100 8.86 -12.59 17.69
C GLU A 100 9.99 -11.90 18.46
N ASN A 101 9.65 -10.98 19.34
CA ASN A 101 10.63 -10.22 20.11
C ASN A 101 11.70 -9.51 19.26
N PHE A 102 11.34 -9.08 18.04
CA PHE A 102 12.19 -8.26 17.20
C PHE A 102 11.39 -7.23 16.42
N VAL A 103 10.84 -7.56 15.25
CA VAL A 103 10.12 -6.61 14.39
C VAL A 103 8.94 -7.26 13.65
N ALA A 104 7.95 -6.43 13.29
CA ALA A 104 6.90 -6.76 12.32
C ALA A 104 7.05 -5.86 11.08
N GLN A 105 7.45 -6.42 9.94
CA GLN A 105 7.80 -5.70 8.71
C GLN A 105 6.70 -5.84 7.65
N PHE A 106 6.35 -4.72 7.00
CA PHE A 106 5.31 -4.62 5.97
C PHE A 106 5.64 -3.53 4.95
N GLY A 107 4.73 -3.27 3.99
CA GLY A 107 4.83 -2.13 3.08
C GLY A 107 5.41 -2.46 1.70
N ILE A 108 5.44 -3.74 1.27
CA ILE A 108 5.54 -4.08 -0.15
C ILE A 108 4.13 -4.06 -0.72
N SER A 109 3.90 -3.32 -1.80
CA SER A 109 2.57 -3.23 -2.41
C SER A 109 2.08 -4.58 -2.91
N GLY A 110 0.80 -4.86 -2.70
CA GLY A 110 0.14 -6.04 -3.26
C GLY A 110 -0.06 -5.99 -4.78
N SER A 111 0.23 -4.84 -5.42
CA SER A 111 0.18 -4.62 -6.86
C SER A 111 1.59 -4.56 -7.45
N PRO A 112 1.98 -5.49 -8.35
CA PRO A 112 3.29 -5.46 -9.01
C PRO A 112 3.59 -4.15 -9.73
N SER A 113 2.61 -3.53 -10.37
CA SER A 113 2.79 -2.26 -11.06
C SER A 113 3.14 -1.11 -10.11
N ILE A 114 2.51 -1.07 -8.92
CA ILE A 114 2.85 -0.10 -7.88
C ILE A 114 4.24 -0.41 -7.32
N SER A 115 4.57 -1.67 -7.04
CA SER A 115 5.90 -2.06 -6.59
C SER A 115 6.98 -1.61 -7.56
N ALA A 116 6.80 -1.83 -8.87
CA ALA A 116 7.73 -1.39 -9.92
C ALA A 116 7.89 0.15 -9.96
N ALA A 117 6.79 0.90 -9.75
CA ALA A 117 6.83 2.36 -9.73
C ALA A 117 7.62 2.93 -8.53
N TRP A 118 7.69 2.20 -7.41
CA TRP A 118 8.25 2.69 -6.14
C TRP A 118 9.58 2.07 -5.74
N GLN A 119 9.98 0.90 -6.25
CA GLN A 119 11.19 0.16 -5.83
C GLN A 119 12.48 1.00 -5.91
N ASN A 120 12.58 1.91 -6.88
CA ASN A 120 13.75 2.77 -7.10
C ASN A 120 13.56 4.21 -6.58
N ARG A 121 12.41 4.55 -5.98
CA ARG A 121 12.15 5.87 -5.41
C ARG A 121 12.68 5.97 -3.98
N ARG A 122 14.00 5.91 -3.87
CA ARG A 122 14.71 6.00 -2.60
C ARG A 122 14.67 7.42 -2.03
N ILE A 123 14.83 7.53 -0.70
CA ILE A 123 14.96 8.81 0.01
C ILE A 123 16.32 8.88 0.70
N PRO A 124 16.87 10.11 0.88
CA PRO A 124 18.08 10.32 1.68
C PRO A 124 17.90 9.84 3.11
N ASP A 125 18.99 9.43 3.76
CA ASP A 125 18.93 9.05 5.15
C ASP A 125 18.72 10.27 6.05
N ASP A 126 17.89 10.08 7.09
CA ASP A 126 17.80 10.96 8.24
C ASP A 126 18.76 10.47 9.32
N PRO A 127 19.27 11.36 10.17
CA PRO A 127 19.99 10.92 11.37
C PRO A 127 19.02 10.25 12.37
N VAL A 128 19.51 9.26 13.12
CA VAL A 128 18.75 8.66 14.22
C VAL A 128 18.66 9.66 15.37
N ARG A 129 17.51 10.31 15.52
CA ARG A 129 17.22 11.29 16.60
C ARG A 129 16.38 10.72 17.72
N HIS A 130 15.76 9.57 17.49
CA HIS A 130 14.95 8.85 18.47
C HIS A 130 15.40 7.38 18.48
N PRO A 131 15.53 6.73 19.65
CA PRO A 131 15.98 5.33 19.72
C PRO A 131 14.92 4.37 19.19
N ASN A 132 15.36 3.21 18.69
CA ASN A 132 14.51 2.11 18.26
C ASN A 132 13.97 1.34 19.48
N THR A 133 13.10 1.97 20.25
CA THR A 133 12.42 1.36 21.40
C THR A 133 11.18 0.59 20.95
N ARG A 134 10.67 -0.28 21.83
CA ARG A 134 9.42 -1.05 21.59
C ARG A 134 8.27 -0.11 21.23
N GLY A 135 7.60 -0.41 20.14
CA GLY A 135 6.48 0.38 19.59
C GLY A 135 6.89 1.44 18.57
N THR A 136 8.19 1.76 18.40
CA THR A 136 8.59 2.69 17.34
C THR A 136 8.52 2.05 15.96
N VAL A 137 8.31 2.88 14.94
CA VAL A 137 8.19 2.48 13.54
C VAL A 137 9.30 3.16 12.74
N ALA A 138 10.01 2.40 11.90
CA ALA A 138 11.05 2.93 11.04
C ALA A 138 10.97 2.31 9.63
N PHE A 139 11.63 2.97 8.66
CA PHE A 139 11.82 2.37 7.33
C PHE A 139 12.86 1.27 7.37
N ALA A 140 12.58 0.17 6.70
CA ALA A 140 13.59 -0.81 6.35
C ALA A 140 14.55 -0.24 5.29
N SER A 141 15.82 -0.64 5.36
CA SER A 141 16.86 -0.24 4.41
C SER A 141 17.84 -1.40 4.15
N GLU A 142 18.50 -1.37 3.00
CA GLU A 142 19.53 -2.33 2.60
C GLU A 142 20.93 -1.68 2.62
N GLY A 143 21.04 -0.50 3.19
CA GLY A 143 22.25 0.28 3.27
C GLY A 143 21.97 1.79 3.13
N PRO A 144 23.00 2.63 3.03
CA PRO A 144 22.83 4.08 2.96
C PRO A 144 21.92 4.52 1.81
N ASN A 145 21.00 5.45 2.10
CA ASN A 145 20.06 6.06 1.15
C ASN A 145 19.23 5.04 0.35
N SER A 146 18.88 3.89 0.97
CA SER A 146 18.11 2.83 0.31
C SER A 146 16.66 2.73 0.79
N ARG A 147 16.25 3.53 1.77
CA ARG A 147 14.86 3.60 2.27
C ARG A 147 13.91 4.01 1.14
N SER A 148 12.77 3.34 1.04
CA SER A 148 11.79 3.58 -0.04
C SER A 148 10.35 3.54 0.46
N VAL A 149 9.83 2.34 0.75
CA VAL A 149 8.40 2.14 1.09
C VAL A 149 8.15 1.18 2.26
N GLN A 150 9.09 0.27 2.53
CA GLN A 150 8.90 -0.76 3.54
C GLN A 150 9.12 -0.21 4.95
N LEU A 151 8.26 -0.61 5.87
CA LEU A 151 8.29 -0.21 7.27
C LEU A 151 8.39 -1.42 8.17
N PHE A 152 8.88 -1.21 9.39
CA PHE A 152 8.74 -2.18 10.46
C PHE A 152 8.33 -1.50 11.77
N ILE A 153 7.60 -2.26 12.59
CA ILE A 153 7.28 -1.92 13.98
C ILE A 153 8.26 -2.66 14.89
N ASN A 154 8.91 -1.97 15.80
CA ASN A 154 9.75 -2.60 16.82
C ASN A 154 8.88 -3.30 17.87
N LEU A 155 8.98 -4.63 18.01
CA LEU A 155 8.25 -5.41 19.00
C LEU A 155 8.96 -5.50 20.35
N ARG A 156 10.17 -4.97 20.43
CA ARG A 156 10.98 -4.78 21.65
C ARG A 156 11.93 -3.59 21.47
N ASP A 157 12.71 -3.29 22.50
CA ASP A 157 13.83 -2.35 22.37
C ASP A 157 14.95 -2.98 21.54
N ASN A 158 15.32 -2.31 20.46
CA ASN A 158 16.30 -2.75 19.47
C ASN A 158 17.46 -1.74 19.33
N PRO A 159 18.25 -1.46 20.39
CA PRO A 159 19.26 -0.39 20.36
C PRO A 159 20.36 -0.59 19.31
N LYS A 160 20.57 -1.83 18.83
CA LYS A 160 21.50 -2.09 17.72
C LYS A 160 21.04 -1.44 16.41
N LEU A 161 19.74 -1.24 16.21
CA LEU A 161 19.19 -0.59 15.03
C LEU A 161 19.47 0.92 14.99
N ASP A 162 19.91 1.52 16.09
CA ASP A 162 20.28 2.92 16.11
C ASP A 162 21.59 3.20 15.36
N THR A 163 22.43 2.19 15.17
CA THR A 163 23.76 2.34 14.56
C THR A 163 24.06 1.33 13.43
N PHE A 164 23.39 0.17 13.41
CA PHE A 164 23.63 -0.85 12.41
C PHE A 164 23.28 -0.33 10.99
N GLY A 165 24.20 -0.51 10.04
CA GLY A 165 23.97 -0.14 8.64
C GLY A 165 23.76 1.37 8.38
N GLY A 166 24.16 2.23 9.30
CA GLY A 166 23.90 3.68 9.28
C GLY A 166 22.72 4.11 10.15
N GLY A 167 22.05 3.15 10.79
CA GLY A 167 20.90 3.34 11.65
C GLY A 167 19.56 3.30 10.91
N PHE A 168 18.48 3.05 11.68
CA PHE A 168 17.09 3.02 11.20
C PHE A 168 16.32 4.12 11.94
N PRO A 169 16.30 5.37 11.43
CA PRO A 169 15.63 6.47 12.11
C PRO A 169 14.14 6.21 12.30
N PRO A 170 13.61 6.14 13.54
CA PRO A 170 12.18 6.08 13.78
C PRO A 170 11.44 7.28 13.20
N ILE A 171 10.28 7.05 12.64
CA ILE A 171 9.40 8.06 12.03
C ILE A 171 8.10 8.25 12.82
N ALA A 172 7.70 7.22 13.59
CA ALA A 172 6.45 7.17 14.31
C ALA A 172 6.55 6.25 15.53
N GLU A 173 5.53 6.32 16.37
CA GLU A 173 5.33 5.39 17.48
C GLU A 173 3.89 4.83 17.48
N VAL A 174 3.72 3.62 17.99
CA VAL A 174 2.41 3.00 18.24
C VAL A 174 1.85 3.58 19.54
N THR A 175 0.78 4.34 19.44
CA THR A 175 0.09 4.93 20.60
C THR A 175 -1.06 4.08 21.10
N SER A 176 -1.57 3.15 20.28
CA SER A 176 -2.60 2.17 20.63
C SER A 176 -2.48 0.93 19.77
N GLY A 177 -2.85 -0.23 20.32
CA GLY A 177 -2.85 -1.50 19.58
C GLY A 177 -1.49 -2.17 19.46
N LEU A 178 -0.52 -1.86 20.33
CA LEU A 178 0.79 -2.54 20.31
C LEU A 178 0.65 -4.05 20.57
N ASN A 179 -0.28 -4.44 21.44
CA ASN A 179 -0.63 -5.85 21.65
C ASN A 179 -1.18 -6.53 20.39
N VAL A 180 -1.83 -5.78 19.49
CA VAL A 180 -2.26 -6.28 18.17
C VAL A 180 -1.03 -6.51 17.31
N ALA A 181 -0.07 -5.58 17.26
CA ALA A 181 1.18 -5.76 16.52
C ALA A 181 1.98 -6.98 17.01
N GLU A 182 1.98 -7.24 18.32
CA GLU A 182 2.65 -8.40 18.94
C GLU A 182 1.91 -9.73 18.70
N SER A 183 0.62 -9.69 18.34
CA SER A 183 -0.19 -10.88 18.02
C SER A 183 -0.21 -11.24 16.53
N LEU A 184 0.49 -10.48 15.67
CA LEU A 184 0.60 -10.78 14.25
C LEU A 184 1.26 -12.14 14.04
N TYR A 185 0.79 -12.87 13.01
CA TYR A 185 1.27 -14.22 12.74
C TYR A 185 2.77 -14.22 12.39
N ASP A 186 3.56 -14.89 13.20
CA ASP A 186 5.02 -14.99 13.14
C ASP A 186 5.54 -16.36 12.68
N GLY A 187 4.64 -17.34 12.45
CA GLY A 187 5.02 -18.72 12.16
C GLY A 187 5.82 -18.94 10.88
N TYR A 188 5.89 -17.93 9.98
CA TYR A 188 6.79 -17.97 8.83
C TYR A 188 8.15 -17.32 9.10
N GLY A 189 8.25 -16.44 10.08
CA GLY A 189 9.49 -15.82 10.56
C GLY A 189 10.26 -15.07 9.50
N GLU A 190 11.57 -15.37 9.40
CA GLU A 190 12.48 -14.75 8.44
C GLU A 190 12.18 -15.17 7.00
N GLY A 191 12.41 -14.24 6.05
CA GLY A 191 12.29 -14.52 4.63
C GLY A 191 13.32 -15.54 4.11
N ALA A 192 12.95 -16.28 3.07
CA ALA A 192 13.90 -17.21 2.42
C ALA A 192 15.08 -16.42 1.79
N PRO A 193 16.33 -16.97 1.80
CA PRO A 193 16.70 -18.33 2.18
C PRO A 193 16.98 -18.53 3.68
N SER A 194 16.97 -17.45 4.48
CA SER A 194 17.32 -17.51 5.90
C SER A 194 16.23 -18.12 6.78
N GLY A 195 15.00 -18.21 6.29
CA GLY A 195 13.83 -18.78 6.98
C GLY A 195 12.78 -19.30 6.00
N LEU A 196 11.55 -19.51 6.52
CA LEU A 196 10.43 -20.08 5.77
C LEU A 196 9.49 -19.01 5.20
N GLY A 197 9.75 -17.73 5.49
CA GLY A 197 8.90 -16.62 5.07
C GLY A 197 8.99 -16.29 3.58
N PRO A 198 8.13 -15.39 3.12
CA PRO A 198 8.06 -14.99 1.72
C PRO A 198 9.36 -14.39 1.20
N ARG A 199 9.64 -14.63 -0.07
CA ARG A 199 10.69 -13.91 -0.81
C ARG A 199 10.16 -12.57 -1.28
N GLN A 200 10.85 -11.49 -0.91
CA GLN A 200 10.41 -10.12 -1.21
C GLN A 200 10.32 -9.86 -2.72
N GLU A 201 11.25 -10.41 -3.51
CA GLU A 201 11.24 -10.30 -4.97
C GLU A 201 9.94 -10.89 -5.56
N LEU A 202 9.49 -12.03 -5.03
CA LEU A 202 8.24 -12.66 -5.49
C LEU A 202 7.00 -11.89 -5.04
N ILE A 203 7.05 -11.18 -3.90
CA ILE A 203 5.97 -10.26 -3.52
C ILE A 203 5.91 -9.09 -4.51
N MET A 204 7.06 -8.51 -4.87
CA MET A 204 7.13 -7.41 -5.84
C MET A 204 6.65 -7.83 -7.23
N ASP A 205 7.01 -9.04 -7.68
CA ASP A 205 6.69 -9.54 -9.03
C ASP A 205 5.26 -10.08 -9.19
N GLN A 206 4.72 -10.73 -8.15
CA GLN A 206 3.44 -11.46 -8.20
C GLN A 206 2.38 -10.84 -7.27
N GLY A 207 2.76 -9.89 -6.43
CA GLY A 207 1.87 -9.20 -5.51
C GLY A 207 1.20 -10.12 -4.50
N ASN A 208 0.02 -9.69 -4.05
CA ASN A 208 -0.76 -10.42 -3.06
C ASN A 208 -1.23 -11.81 -3.53
N ALA A 209 -1.22 -12.10 -4.84
CA ALA A 209 -1.57 -13.43 -5.35
C ALA A 209 -0.58 -14.48 -4.84
N TYR A 210 0.73 -14.16 -4.84
CA TYR A 210 1.77 -15.01 -4.28
C TYR A 210 1.55 -15.26 -2.78
N LEU A 211 1.32 -14.21 -2.00
CA LEU A 211 1.13 -14.32 -0.55
C LEU A 211 -0.12 -15.14 -0.20
N ARG A 212 -1.26 -14.86 -0.82
CA ARG A 212 -2.50 -15.63 -0.58
C ARG A 212 -2.36 -17.12 -0.91
N ARG A 213 -1.57 -17.44 -1.92
CA ARG A 213 -1.40 -18.83 -2.35
C ARG A 213 -0.47 -19.62 -1.44
N TYR A 214 0.65 -19.03 -1.03
CA TYR A 214 1.72 -19.76 -0.36
C TYR A 214 1.87 -19.41 1.13
N PHE A 215 1.31 -18.28 1.57
CA PHE A 215 1.42 -17.78 2.94
C PHE A 215 0.05 -17.30 3.49
N PRO A 216 -0.98 -18.16 3.48
CA PRO A 216 -2.36 -17.76 3.76
C PRO A 216 -2.60 -17.29 5.21
N GLN A 217 -1.67 -17.56 6.14
CA GLN A 217 -1.81 -17.17 7.55
C GLN A 217 -1.25 -15.76 7.84
N LEU A 218 -0.56 -15.13 6.87
CA LEU A 218 -0.04 -13.78 7.08
C LEU A 218 -1.16 -12.76 7.32
N ASP A 219 -0.93 -11.92 8.29
CA ASP A 219 -1.78 -10.77 8.56
C ASP A 219 -1.49 -9.61 7.61
N LEU A 220 -2.47 -8.71 7.45
CA LEU A 220 -2.34 -7.58 6.54
C LEU A 220 -2.91 -6.28 7.13
N VAL A 221 -2.39 -5.17 6.64
CA VAL A 221 -3.02 -3.86 6.77
C VAL A 221 -4.13 -3.81 5.73
N GLN A 222 -5.39 -3.84 6.15
CA GLN A 222 -6.55 -3.73 5.26
C GLN A 222 -6.67 -2.31 4.72
N ARG A 223 -6.44 -1.31 5.59
CA ARG A 223 -6.46 0.11 5.27
C ARG A 223 -5.57 0.90 6.21
N ALA A 224 -4.90 1.93 5.68
CA ALA A 224 -4.15 2.93 6.42
C ALA A 224 -4.74 4.31 6.17
N THR A 225 -5.12 5.06 7.20
CA THR A 225 -5.80 6.36 7.06
C THR A 225 -5.17 7.40 7.97
N ILE A 226 -4.88 8.59 7.42
CA ILE A 226 -4.53 9.76 8.23
C ILE A 226 -5.82 10.28 8.86
N SER A 227 -5.92 10.22 10.19
CA SER A 227 -7.12 10.59 10.94
C SER A 227 -7.01 11.93 11.65
N GLN A 228 -5.80 12.44 11.86
CA GLN A 228 -5.55 13.73 12.50
C GLN A 228 -4.19 14.28 12.09
N GLU A 229 -4.08 15.62 11.99
CA GLU A 229 -2.85 16.34 11.67
C GLU A 229 -2.63 17.48 12.67
N TRP A 230 -1.37 17.73 13.03
CA TRP A 230 -0.95 18.85 13.88
C TRP A 230 0.18 19.64 13.19
N ARG A 231 0.09 20.96 13.26
CA ARG A 231 1.06 21.92 12.73
C ARG A 231 1.41 22.95 13.81
#